data_7be8cf7a9a27cb3913861336c1df1bb2
#
_entry.id   7be8cf7a9a27cb3913861336c1df1bb2
#
_cell.length_a   1.000
_cell.length_b   1.000
_cell.length_c   1.000
_cell.angle_alpha   90.00
_cell.angle_beta   90.00
_cell.angle_gamma   90.00
#
_symmetry.space_group_name_H-M   'P 1'
#
loop_
_entity.id
_entity.type
_entity.pdbx_description
1 polymer ?
#
loop_
_entity_poly.entity_id
_entity_poly.type
_entity_poly.pdbx_seq_one_letter_code
_entity_poly.pdbx_strand_id
1 'polypeptide(L)'
;SIEKKLSERQRETQKQFDASTTLQMGQFFGKKLGINLPMYLGYSRAVIDPMFDPLNPDIEFAQSIAALNPEEQQERKEFAQDFTERKSFNLSNISIQPSLSKGGNKKTRLWNIQNFSLSYSYAEIFKRNQNYENDLNISQQAGFNYTFNGRPRLWEPFKNNKTIKKHKLLKPIKEFNLY
;
A
#
# COMPACT_ATOMS: atom_id res chain seq x y z
N SER A 1 -5.83 -32.41 -27.50
CA SER A 1 -6.50 -32.53 -26.20
C SER A 1 -5.66 -33.44 -25.34
N ILE A 2 -4.88 -32.84 -24.46
CA ILE A 2 -4.06 -33.60 -23.50
C ILE A 2 -5.01 -33.96 -22.37
N GLU A 3 -5.44 -35.22 -22.36
CA GLU A 3 -6.12 -35.80 -21.21
C GLU A 3 -5.12 -35.86 -20.05
N LYS A 4 -5.22 -34.90 -19.13
CA LYS A 4 -4.53 -35.01 -17.83
C LYS A 4 -5.01 -36.30 -17.16
N LYS A 5 -4.08 -37.20 -16.79
CA LYS A 5 -4.36 -38.40 -16.02
C LYS A 5 -5.17 -38.02 -14.77
N LEU A 6 -6.12 -38.85 -14.35
CA LEU A 6 -6.94 -38.59 -13.16
C LEU A 6 -6.13 -38.32 -11.90
N SER A 7 -4.92 -38.86 -11.80
CA SER A 7 -3.92 -38.58 -10.73
C SER A 7 -3.35 -37.15 -10.74
N GLU A 8 -3.50 -36.40 -11.84
CA GLU A 8 -3.03 -35.02 -11.96
C GLU A 8 -4.12 -33.98 -11.66
N ARG A 9 -5.34 -34.41 -11.42
CA ARG A 9 -6.42 -33.55 -10.95
C ARG A 9 -6.25 -33.40 -9.45
N GLN A 10 -5.49 -32.40 -9.03
CA GLN A 10 -5.48 -31.96 -7.63
C GLN A 10 -6.91 -31.57 -7.27
N ARG A 11 -7.58 -32.43 -6.50
CA ARG A 11 -8.87 -32.12 -5.90
C ARG A 11 -8.56 -31.51 -4.54
N GLU A 12 -8.77 -30.20 -4.44
CA GLU A 12 -8.46 -29.40 -3.27
C GLU A 12 -9.70 -28.62 -2.88
N THR A 13 -9.88 -28.40 -1.59
CA THR A 13 -10.89 -27.49 -1.08
C THR A 13 -10.21 -26.25 -0.54
N GLN A 14 -10.42 -25.13 -1.19
CA GLN A 14 -9.87 -23.83 -0.75
C GLN A 14 -10.89 -23.08 0.10
N LYS A 15 -10.41 -22.59 1.24
CA LYS A 15 -11.13 -21.67 2.14
C LYS A 15 -10.31 -20.41 2.27
N GLN A 16 -10.91 -19.26 2.02
CA GLN A 16 -10.23 -17.97 2.11
C GLN A 16 -11.07 -16.96 2.90
N PHE A 17 -10.38 -16.20 3.72
CA PHE A 17 -10.94 -15.07 4.45
C PHE A 17 -10.05 -13.84 4.23
N ASP A 18 -10.65 -12.75 3.82
CA ASP A 18 -9.99 -11.46 3.60
C ASP A 18 -10.72 -10.37 4.37
N ALA A 19 -9.97 -9.56 5.09
CA ALA A 19 -10.47 -8.38 5.78
C ALA A 19 -9.52 -7.21 5.57
N SER A 20 -10.05 -6.04 5.24
CA SER A 20 -9.25 -4.83 5.12
C SER A 20 -10.01 -3.59 5.56
N THR A 21 -9.28 -2.60 6.03
CA THR A 21 -9.84 -1.30 6.41
C THR A 21 -8.87 -0.17 6.13
N THR A 22 -9.44 0.99 5.80
CA THR A 22 -8.68 2.23 5.63
C THR A 22 -9.21 3.27 6.62
N LEU A 23 -8.31 3.81 7.44
CA LEU A 23 -8.63 4.77 8.48
C LEU A 23 -7.91 6.09 8.23
N GLN A 24 -8.60 7.20 8.37
CA GLN A 24 -8.01 8.55 8.31
C GLN A 24 -7.61 9.00 9.72
N MET A 25 -6.48 8.50 10.22
CA MET A 25 -6.00 8.75 11.57
C MET A 25 -5.72 10.23 11.85
N GLY A 26 -5.48 11.03 10.81
CA GLY A 26 -5.27 12.47 10.93
C GLY A 26 -6.44 13.21 11.59
N GLN A 27 -7.65 12.68 11.52
CA GLN A 27 -8.84 13.28 12.13
C GLN A 27 -8.79 13.31 13.67
N PHE A 28 -8.08 12.35 14.28
CA PHE A 28 -7.93 12.25 15.74
C PHE A 28 -7.00 13.33 16.33
N PHE A 29 -6.14 13.94 15.52
CA PHE A 29 -5.17 14.95 15.97
C PHE A 29 -5.71 16.39 15.93
N GLY A 30 -6.98 16.56 15.64
CA GLY A 30 -7.64 17.86 15.56
C GLY A 30 -7.37 18.62 14.26
N LYS A 31 -8.41 19.26 13.75
CA LYS A 31 -8.41 19.95 12.43
C LYS A 31 -7.37 21.09 12.33
N LYS A 32 -6.94 21.67 13.45
CA LYS A 32 -5.97 22.78 13.46
C LYS A 32 -4.57 22.36 13.00
N LEU A 33 -4.17 21.13 13.27
CA LEU A 33 -2.85 20.61 12.91
C LEU A 33 -2.75 20.26 11.43
N GLY A 34 -3.89 19.96 10.78
CA GLY A 34 -3.93 19.62 9.37
C GLY A 34 -3.10 18.39 9.02
N ILE A 35 -3.07 17.40 9.92
CA ILE A 35 -2.34 16.15 9.72
C ILE A 35 -3.15 15.27 8.78
N ASN A 36 -2.55 14.88 7.65
CA ASN A 36 -3.05 13.83 6.78
C ASN A 36 -2.30 12.54 7.12
N LEU A 37 -3.01 11.54 7.63
CA LEU A 37 -2.43 10.26 8.07
C LEU A 37 -3.39 9.12 7.66
N PRO A 38 -3.42 8.76 6.39
CA PRO A 38 -4.17 7.59 5.94
C PRO A 38 -3.43 6.32 6.33
N MET A 39 -4.15 5.41 6.97
CA MET A 39 -3.66 4.11 7.42
C MET A 39 -4.49 3.01 6.79
N TYR A 40 -3.83 2.05 6.18
CA TYR A 40 -4.44 0.84 5.66
C TYR A 40 -4.01 -0.35 6.50
N LEU A 41 -4.97 -1.20 6.85
CA LEU A 41 -4.75 -2.49 7.51
C LEU A 41 -5.39 -3.57 6.64
N GLY A 42 -4.67 -4.64 6.39
CA GLY A 42 -5.15 -5.80 5.66
C GLY A 42 -4.75 -7.09 6.34
N TYR A 43 -5.67 -8.02 6.39
CA TYR A 43 -5.47 -9.39 6.87
C TYR A 43 -6.10 -10.35 5.87
N SER A 44 -5.36 -11.37 5.47
CA SER A 44 -5.83 -12.44 4.59
C SER A 44 -5.34 -13.78 5.10
N ARG A 45 -6.23 -14.76 5.09
CA ARG A 45 -5.93 -16.14 5.45
C ARG A 45 -6.52 -17.06 4.41
N ALA A 46 -5.68 -17.91 3.84
CA ALA A 46 -6.09 -18.94 2.90
C ALA A 46 -5.63 -20.31 3.42
N VAL A 47 -6.52 -21.29 3.35
CA VAL A 47 -6.26 -22.69 3.71
C VAL A 47 -6.73 -23.55 2.53
N ILE A 48 -5.85 -24.40 2.06
CA ILE A 48 -6.15 -25.37 1.01
C ILE A 48 -6.05 -26.76 1.64
N ASP A 49 -7.19 -27.42 1.73
CA ASP A 49 -7.29 -28.80 2.20
C ASP A 49 -7.11 -29.77 1.04
N PRO A 50 -6.14 -30.70 1.08
CA PRO A 50 -6.05 -31.75 0.08
C PRO A 50 -7.25 -32.70 0.19
N MET A 51 -7.70 -33.24 -0.93
CA MET A 51 -8.78 -34.22 -0.91
C MET A 51 -8.34 -35.57 -0.36
N PHE A 52 -7.10 -35.99 -0.66
CA PHE A 52 -6.49 -37.24 -0.24
C PHE A 52 -5.37 -37.01 0.76
N ASP A 53 -5.15 -37.98 1.63
CA ASP A 53 -4.06 -37.90 2.60
C ASP A 53 -2.69 -37.95 1.89
N PRO A 54 -1.81 -36.95 2.06
CA PRO A 54 -0.49 -36.95 1.45
C PRO A 54 0.38 -38.16 1.80
N LEU A 55 0.19 -38.75 2.97
CA LEU A 55 0.93 -39.94 3.40
C LEU A 55 0.26 -41.26 2.94
N ASN A 56 -1.03 -41.23 2.60
CA ASN A 56 -1.77 -42.35 2.09
C ASN A 56 -2.76 -41.91 1.01
N PRO A 57 -2.32 -41.78 -0.25
CA PRO A 57 -3.11 -41.20 -1.33
C PRO A 57 -4.40 -42.00 -1.70
N ASP A 58 -4.56 -43.19 -1.16
CA ASP A 58 -5.73 -44.04 -1.39
C ASP A 58 -6.89 -43.71 -0.42
N ILE A 59 -6.64 -42.93 0.62
CA ILE A 59 -7.61 -42.56 1.65
C ILE A 59 -7.95 -41.07 1.55
N GLU A 60 -9.24 -40.75 1.65
CA GLU A 60 -9.68 -39.36 1.74
C GLU A 60 -9.14 -38.72 3.03
N PHE A 61 -8.63 -37.49 2.94
CA PHE A 61 -8.03 -36.77 4.06
C PHE A 61 -8.98 -36.64 5.24
N ALA A 62 -10.28 -36.41 4.97
CA ALA A 62 -11.29 -36.31 6.03
C ALA A 62 -11.44 -37.64 6.82
N GLN A 63 -11.30 -38.79 6.16
CA GLN A 63 -11.38 -40.09 6.82
C GLN A 63 -10.12 -40.41 7.60
N SER A 64 -8.94 -40.06 7.05
CA SER A 64 -7.66 -40.33 7.72
C SER A 64 -7.56 -39.54 9.06
N ILE A 65 -8.04 -38.30 9.10
CA ILE A 65 -8.01 -37.48 10.33
C ILE A 65 -9.09 -37.89 11.34
N ALA A 66 -10.25 -38.37 10.90
CA ALA A 66 -11.35 -38.75 11.80
C ALA A 66 -11.00 -39.93 12.73
N ALA A 67 -10.04 -40.76 12.35
CA ALA A 67 -9.57 -41.90 13.14
C ALA A 67 -8.52 -41.53 14.20
N LEU A 68 -7.98 -40.32 14.18
CA LEU A 68 -6.90 -39.85 15.04
C LEU A 68 -7.46 -39.14 16.27
N ASN A 69 -6.64 -39.05 17.34
CA ASN A 69 -6.97 -38.24 18.50
C ASN A 69 -6.85 -36.73 18.17
N PRO A 70 -7.38 -35.79 18.99
CA PRO A 70 -7.41 -34.37 18.65
C PRO A 70 -6.03 -33.73 18.42
N GLU A 71 -5.01 -34.18 19.14
CA GLU A 71 -3.63 -33.65 18.97
C GLU A 71 -3.04 -34.11 17.63
N GLU A 72 -3.12 -35.42 17.35
CA GLU A 72 -2.67 -35.98 16.08
C GLU A 72 -3.45 -35.44 14.87
N GLN A 73 -4.75 -35.13 15.04
CA GLN A 73 -5.55 -34.47 14.00
C GLN A 73 -4.98 -33.09 13.65
N GLN A 74 -4.59 -32.33 14.69
CA GLN A 74 -4.03 -30.99 14.48
C GLN A 74 -2.68 -31.06 13.76
N GLU A 75 -1.79 -31.91 14.21
CA GLU A 75 -0.48 -32.13 13.56
C GLU A 75 -0.64 -32.58 12.12
N ARG A 76 -1.57 -33.51 11.84
CA ARG A 76 -1.83 -33.99 10.49
C ARG A 76 -2.37 -32.89 9.57
N LYS A 77 -3.29 -32.06 10.08
CA LYS A 77 -3.79 -30.90 9.35
C LYS A 77 -2.67 -29.90 9.07
N GLU A 78 -1.83 -29.65 10.04
CA GLU A 78 -0.70 -28.72 9.90
C GLU A 78 0.31 -29.19 8.86
N PHE A 79 0.53 -30.48 8.77
CA PHE A 79 1.41 -31.08 7.76
C PHE A 79 0.80 -31.07 6.35
N ALA A 80 -0.49 -31.42 6.23
CA ALA A 80 -1.13 -31.70 4.96
C ALA A 80 -1.69 -30.47 4.24
N GLN A 81 -2.04 -29.41 5.00
CA GLN A 81 -2.68 -28.23 4.47
C GLN A 81 -1.68 -27.22 3.92
N ASP A 82 -2.00 -26.61 2.76
CA ASP A 82 -1.35 -25.38 2.36
C ASP A 82 -2.00 -24.21 3.08
N PHE A 83 -1.24 -23.59 3.97
CA PHE A 83 -1.66 -22.47 4.77
C PHE A 83 -0.91 -21.20 4.35
N THR A 84 -1.63 -20.14 4.07
CA THR A 84 -1.06 -18.82 3.79
C THR A 84 -1.77 -17.76 4.62
N GLU A 85 -1.01 -17.04 5.43
CA GLU A 85 -1.48 -15.87 6.17
C GLU A 85 -0.73 -14.63 5.68
N ARG A 86 -1.47 -13.55 5.46
CA ARG A 86 -0.90 -12.27 5.05
C ARG A 86 -1.41 -11.17 5.96
N LYS A 87 -0.48 -10.39 6.48
CA LYS A 87 -0.75 -9.19 7.25
C LYS A 87 -0.12 -8.01 6.54
N SER A 88 -0.85 -6.94 6.38
CA SER A 88 -0.34 -5.72 5.74
C SER A 88 -0.75 -4.49 6.53
N PHE A 89 0.21 -3.58 6.66
CA PHE A 89 0.05 -2.29 7.27
C PHE A 89 0.69 -1.24 6.37
N ASN A 90 -0.04 -0.19 6.04
CA ASN A 90 0.48 0.85 5.18
C ASN A 90 0.06 2.23 5.69
N LEU A 91 1.04 3.11 5.83
CA LEU A 91 0.89 4.54 6.05
C LEU A 91 1.37 5.24 4.80
N SER A 92 0.47 5.80 4.02
CA SER A 92 0.81 6.44 2.76
C SER A 92 0.67 7.95 2.85
N ASN A 93 1.65 8.67 2.30
CA ASN A 93 1.59 10.12 2.16
C ASN A 93 1.25 10.87 3.47
N ILE A 94 1.90 10.48 4.55
CA ILE A 94 1.81 11.21 5.83
C ILE A 94 2.33 12.62 5.59
N SER A 95 1.47 13.63 5.76
CA SER A 95 1.82 15.02 5.49
C SER A 95 1.10 15.96 6.45
N ILE A 96 1.66 17.15 6.64
CA ILE A 96 1.08 18.18 7.49
C ILE A 96 0.67 19.34 6.62
N GLN A 97 -0.63 19.58 6.52
CA GLN A 97 -1.21 20.71 5.79
C GLN A 97 -1.96 21.60 6.79
N PRO A 98 -1.26 22.54 7.47
CA PRO A 98 -1.91 23.40 8.43
C PRO A 98 -3.08 24.13 7.77
N SER A 99 -4.22 24.12 8.45
CA SER A 99 -5.42 24.82 7.99
C SER A 99 -5.05 26.28 7.66
N LEU A 100 -5.36 26.69 6.44
CA LEU A 100 -5.20 28.07 6.00
C LEU A 100 -6.09 28.94 6.89
N SER A 101 -5.52 29.60 7.89
CA SER A 101 -6.22 30.69 8.56
C SER A 101 -6.58 31.72 7.50
N LYS A 102 -7.86 32.07 7.44
CA LYS A 102 -8.44 33.05 6.52
C LYS A 102 -7.52 34.27 6.39
N GLY A 103 -6.99 34.54 5.22
CA GLY A 103 -6.42 35.85 4.86
C GLY A 103 -4.90 35.97 4.76
N GLY A 104 -4.11 34.92 4.82
CA GLY A 104 -2.65 35.03 4.70
C GLY A 104 -2.09 34.53 3.37
N ASN A 105 -1.55 35.45 2.57
CA ASN A 105 -0.66 35.11 1.43
C ASN A 105 0.65 34.53 2.00
N LYS A 106 0.61 33.28 2.54
CA LYS A 106 1.82 32.63 3.05
C LYS A 106 2.75 32.34 1.88
N LYS A 107 3.88 33.05 1.88
CA LYS A 107 4.97 32.76 0.95
C LYS A 107 5.41 31.32 1.17
N THR A 108 5.28 30.49 0.16
CA THR A 108 5.77 29.11 0.18
C THR A 108 7.30 29.16 0.32
N ARG A 109 7.82 28.61 1.41
CA ARG A 109 9.27 28.52 1.64
C ARG A 109 9.74 27.12 1.32
N LEU A 110 10.96 26.98 0.84
CA LEU A 110 11.58 25.69 0.50
C LEU A 110 11.50 24.67 1.66
N TRP A 111 11.72 25.11 2.88
CA TRP A 111 11.74 24.26 4.09
C TRP A 111 10.40 24.16 4.84
N ASN A 112 9.29 24.47 4.19
CA ASN A 112 8.00 24.28 4.83
C ASN A 112 7.72 22.79 5.02
N ILE A 113 7.22 22.42 6.19
CA ILE A 113 6.86 21.05 6.52
C ILE A 113 5.81 20.46 5.56
N GLN A 114 5.02 21.32 4.92
CA GLN A 114 4.03 20.95 3.91
C GLN A 114 4.64 20.35 2.63
N ASN A 115 5.94 20.60 2.39
CA ASN A 115 6.65 20.10 1.23
C ASN A 115 7.12 18.66 1.41
N PHE A 116 6.99 18.12 2.62
CA PHE A 116 7.45 16.81 2.98
C PHE A 116 6.30 15.84 3.15
N SER A 117 6.47 14.64 2.67
CA SER A 117 5.59 13.52 2.96
C SER A 117 6.40 12.26 3.25
N LEU A 118 5.87 11.46 4.16
CA LEU A 118 6.45 10.20 4.59
C LEU A 118 5.49 9.07 4.23
N SER A 119 6.04 7.93 3.87
CA SER A 119 5.28 6.70 3.70
C SER A 119 6.00 5.54 4.38
N TYR A 120 5.24 4.61 4.92
CA TYR A 120 5.76 3.38 5.50
C TYR A 120 4.84 2.22 5.17
N SER A 121 5.40 1.11 4.76
CA SER A 121 4.67 -0.12 4.52
C SER A 121 5.33 -1.29 5.23
N TYR A 122 4.51 -2.16 5.76
CA TYR A 122 4.87 -3.43 6.36
C TYR A 122 3.99 -4.51 5.75
N ALA A 123 4.60 -5.58 5.30
CA ALA A 123 3.90 -6.76 4.84
C ALA A 123 4.57 -8.01 5.41
N GLU A 124 3.77 -8.88 5.97
CA GLU A 124 4.18 -10.18 6.50
C GLU A 124 3.38 -11.26 5.76
N ILE A 125 4.09 -12.24 5.24
CA ILE A 125 3.51 -13.41 4.57
C ILE A 125 4.08 -14.63 5.27
N PHE A 126 3.22 -15.36 5.94
CA PHE A 126 3.53 -16.65 6.52
C PHE A 126 2.92 -17.75 5.65
N LYS A 127 3.73 -18.75 5.31
CA LYS A 127 3.28 -19.92 4.56
C LYS A 127 3.75 -21.19 5.23
N ARG A 128 2.92 -22.21 5.15
CA ARG A 128 3.22 -23.55 5.63
C ARG A 128 2.58 -24.57 4.68
N ASN A 129 3.32 -25.58 4.30
CA ASN A 129 2.83 -26.73 3.53
C ASN A 129 3.71 -27.96 3.78
N GLN A 130 3.49 -29.03 3.04
CA GLN A 130 4.25 -30.28 3.15
C GLN A 130 5.77 -30.13 2.95
N ASN A 131 6.23 -29.11 2.23
CA ASN A 131 7.64 -28.91 1.89
C ASN A 131 8.38 -28.01 2.90
N TYR A 132 7.65 -27.15 3.60
CA TYR A 132 8.19 -26.23 4.59
C TYR A 132 7.20 -25.98 5.73
N GLU A 133 7.69 -26.11 6.95
CA GLU A 133 6.89 -25.86 8.16
C GLU A 133 6.68 -24.37 8.42
N ASN A 134 7.70 -23.54 8.17
CA ASN A 134 7.68 -22.13 8.45
C ASN A 134 8.42 -21.36 7.36
N ASP A 135 7.69 -20.76 6.45
CA ASP A 135 8.21 -19.77 5.49
C ASP A 135 7.64 -18.40 5.85
N LEU A 136 8.46 -17.58 6.51
CA LEU A 136 8.08 -16.25 6.96
C LEU A 136 8.83 -15.20 6.12
N ASN A 137 8.09 -14.46 5.33
CA ASN A 137 8.61 -13.34 4.55
C ASN A 137 8.10 -12.02 5.13
N ILE A 138 9.02 -11.16 5.58
CA ILE A 138 8.71 -9.83 6.09
C ILE A 138 9.32 -8.80 5.15
N SER A 139 8.49 -7.92 4.64
CA SER A 139 8.89 -6.78 3.81
C SER A 139 8.56 -5.48 4.51
N GLN A 140 9.56 -4.61 4.65
CA GLN A 140 9.40 -3.27 5.21
C GLN A 140 9.96 -2.25 4.24
N GLN A 141 9.21 -1.20 4.01
CA GLN A 141 9.62 -0.11 3.14
C GLN A 141 9.26 1.22 3.77
N ALA A 142 10.22 2.14 3.82
CA ALA A 142 10.01 3.53 4.20
C ALA A 142 10.34 4.44 3.02
N GLY A 143 9.50 5.43 2.78
CA GLY A 143 9.69 6.41 1.73
C GLY A 143 9.57 7.83 2.28
N PHE A 144 10.46 8.70 1.81
CA PHE A 144 10.44 10.12 2.08
C PHE A 144 10.33 10.86 0.76
N ASN A 145 9.38 11.77 0.65
CA ASN A 145 9.18 12.57 -0.54
C ASN A 145 9.18 14.06 -0.20
N TYR A 146 9.86 14.86 -1.02
CA TYR A 146 9.87 16.30 -0.96
C TYR A 146 9.32 16.89 -2.25
N THR A 147 8.29 17.72 -2.13
CA THR A 147 7.67 18.38 -3.27
C THR A 147 7.56 19.87 -3.03
N PHE A 148 8.26 20.68 -3.80
CA PHE A 148 8.18 22.13 -3.73
C PHE A 148 7.43 22.71 -4.91
N ASN A 149 6.27 23.30 -4.65
CA ASN A 149 5.49 24.03 -5.64
C ASN A 149 5.76 25.53 -5.49
N GLY A 150 6.82 26.01 -6.14
CA GLY A 150 7.11 27.43 -6.25
C GLY A 150 6.13 28.14 -7.17
N ARG A 151 5.68 29.33 -6.79
CA ARG A 151 4.98 30.19 -7.76
C ARG A 151 6.01 30.70 -8.75
N PRO A 152 5.85 30.51 -10.06
CA PRO A 152 6.74 31.11 -11.04
C PRO A 152 6.73 32.62 -10.86
N ARG A 153 7.90 33.22 -10.68
CA ARG A 153 8.04 34.66 -10.70
C ARG A 153 8.03 35.09 -12.18
N LEU A 154 6.94 35.67 -12.60
CA LEU A 154 6.91 36.39 -13.87
C LEU A 154 7.90 37.55 -13.77
N TRP A 155 9.03 37.41 -14.46
CA TRP A 155 9.98 38.49 -14.59
C TRP A 155 9.60 39.31 -15.82
N GLU A 156 8.99 40.47 -15.58
CA GLU A 156 8.57 41.43 -16.63
C GLU A 156 9.50 42.65 -16.64
N PRO A 157 10.73 42.54 -17.16
CA PRO A 157 11.75 43.58 -17.03
C PRO A 157 11.32 44.89 -17.72
N PHE A 158 10.44 44.83 -18.68
CA PHE A 158 10.05 45.96 -19.49
C PHE A 158 8.67 46.54 -19.15
N LYS A 159 7.95 46.00 -18.18
CA LYS A 159 6.59 46.39 -17.80
C LYS A 159 6.43 47.89 -17.50
N ASN A 160 7.42 48.47 -16.84
CA ASN A 160 7.40 49.88 -16.40
C ASN A 160 8.18 50.83 -17.27
N ASN A 161 8.76 50.37 -18.38
CA ASN A 161 9.54 51.20 -19.25
C ASN A 161 8.65 52.15 -20.08
N LYS A 162 8.70 53.46 -19.82
CA LYS A 162 7.88 54.49 -20.44
C LYS A 162 8.12 54.59 -21.96
N THR A 163 9.35 54.33 -22.42
CA THR A 163 9.75 54.37 -23.82
C THR A 163 9.09 53.26 -24.64
N ILE A 164 9.06 52.05 -24.11
CA ILE A 164 8.44 50.88 -24.75
C ILE A 164 6.92 51.00 -24.80
N LYS A 165 6.30 51.66 -23.83
CA LYS A 165 4.87 51.94 -23.81
C LYS A 165 4.44 52.93 -24.90
N LYS A 166 5.29 53.83 -25.32
CA LYS A 166 4.99 54.85 -26.34
C LYS A 166 5.09 54.34 -27.77
N HIS A 167 5.93 53.38 -28.07
CA HIS A 167 6.17 52.89 -29.42
C HIS A 167 5.36 51.64 -29.75
N LYS A 168 4.47 51.73 -30.73
CA LYS A 168 3.61 50.62 -31.18
C LYS A 168 4.39 49.37 -31.64
N LEU A 169 5.56 49.58 -32.26
CA LEU A 169 6.44 48.53 -32.78
C LEU A 169 7.13 47.69 -31.66
N LEU A 170 7.22 48.22 -30.43
CA LEU A 170 7.88 47.57 -29.31
C LEU A 170 6.89 46.84 -28.38
N LYS A 171 5.59 46.79 -28.72
CA LYS A 171 4.58 46.07 -27.95
C LYS A 171 4.91 44.58 -27.69
N PRO A 172 5.43 43.80 -28.67
CA PRO A 172 5.77 42.40 -28.43
C PRO A 172 6.85 42.21 -27.36
N ILE A 173 7.76 43.17 -27.19
CA ILE A 173 8.83 43.11 -26.18
C ILE A 173 8.28 43.27 -24.74
N LYS A 174 7.13 43.96 -24.59
CA LYS A 174 6.46 44.11 -23.29
C LYS A 174 5.84 42.80 -22.80
N GLU A 175 5.45 41.95 -23.73
CA GLU A 175 4.78 40.66 -23.47
C GLU A 175 5.78 39.48 -23.34
N PHE A 176 7.09 39.79 -23.36
CA PHE A 176 8.13 38.79 -23.21
C PHE A 176 8.19 38.33 -21.73
N ASN A 177 7.63 37.18 -21.48
CA ASN A 177 7.62 36.55 -20.17
C ASN A 177 8.64 35.42 -20.16
N LEU A 178 9.62 35.48 -19.25
CA LEU A 178 10.50 34.35 -18.92
C LEU A 178 9.84 33.57 -17.77
N TYR A 179 9.55 32.29 -18.00
CA TYR A 179 9.06 31.32 -17.04
C TYR A 179 10.21 30.69 -16.27
#